data_f19a7adfd1ce505658cc51b3fdc855c0
#
_entry.id   f19a7adfd1ce505658cc51b3fdc855c0
#
_cell.length_a   1.000
_cell.length_b   1.000
_cell.length_c   1.000
_cell.angle_alpha   90.00
_cell.angle_beta   90.00
_cell.angle_gamma   90.00
#
_symmetry.space_group_name_H-M   'P 1'
#
loop_
_entity.id
_entity.type
_entity.pdbx_description
1 polymer ?
#
loop_
_entity_poly.entity_id
_entity_poly.type
_entity_poly.pdbx_seq_one_letter_code
_entity_poly.pdbx_strand_id
1 'polypeptide(L)'
;MPSGACQNAAREGTLSLEQDIGTRRGAEGGNVGELEQRTMAKVTRRLVPFLILCYFVAYLDRVNVGFAGLTMRTDLGLSATAYGLASGIFFLAYFVFEVPSNLLLHRFGASKWIARIMFTWGLVSGANAFVVGETSFDVVRVLLGIAEAGFFPGIIFFLTLWFPAVYRGRIVGWFMAAIPASSVIGAPVSSLLLYMEGVAGLKGWQWMFILEAVPALILSVVVFFYLTDRPRDARWLADDERTWLVGRLAEEERQREARESLSVAQALFDPRVLTLALVYFGAVATNYGVGFWMPQIVQGFGGLTKLQIGLITAIPYVVGAVGMVVWSRRSDERLERKAHTAIPLAVAAIGIAAAAVVDEPVLKMAALSIAGFGVFSVLPVFWTLPAAFLSGASAAAGIAIINALGNLSGFAGPFAMGWIKDTTGSFAGGLLLIAGLAVIAMVAVIVLPHDHRLERASARPAE
;
A
#
# COMPACT_ATOMS: atom_id res chain seq x y z
N MET A 1 -67.82 -2.99 44.48
CA MET A 1 -66.45 -3.27 43.97
C MET A 1 -66.50 -3.69 42.51
N PRO A 2 -65.94 -2.85 41.59
CA PRO A 2 -65.46 -3.35 40.31
C PRO A 2 -64.21 -2.62 39.95
N SER A 3 -62.98 -3.17 40.30
CA SER A 3 -61.75 -2.49 39.90
C SER A 3 -60.70 -3.40 39.28
N GLY A 4 -60.94 -4.71 39.14
CA GLY A 4 -59.95 -5.64 38.57
C GLY A 4 -59.94 -5.79 37.05
N ALA A 5 -61.08 -5.62 36.39
CA ALA A 5 -61.19 -5.86 34.95
C ALA A 5 -60.59 -4.73 34.09
N CYS A 6 -60.64 -3.48 34.55
CA CYS A 6 -60.08 -2.33 33.83
C CYS A 6 -58.54 -2.26 33.86
N GLN A 7 -57.93 -2.75 34.95
CA GLN A 7 -56.47 -2.82 35.07
C GLN A 7 -55.84 -3.95 34.24
N ASN A 8 -56.52 -5.08 34.03
CA ASN A 8 -56.06 -6.16 33.19
C ASN A 8 -56.15 -5.81 31.71
N ALA A 9 -57.18 -5.16 31.24
CA ALA A 9 -57.33 -4.73 29.85
C ALA A 9 -56.28 -3.66 29.46
N ALA A 10 -55.90 -2.75 30.39
CA ALA A 10 -54.82 -1.77 30.15
C ALA A 10 -53.43 -2.42 30.10
N ARG A 11 -53.19 -3.49 30.90
CA ARG A 11 -51.94 -4.25 30.87
C ARG A 11 -51.78 -5.11 29.63
N GLU A 12 -52.86 -5.75 29.13
CA GLU A 12 -52.83 -6.52 27.90
C GLU A 12 -52.63 -5.62 26.66
N GLY A 13 -53.24 -4.43 26.64
CA GLY A 13 -53.04 -3.43 25.60
C GLY A 13 -51.59 -2.87 25.53
N THR A 14 -50.96 -2.66 26.68
CA THR A 14 -49.54 -2.21 26.73
C THR A 14 -48.55 -3.32 26.32
N LEU A 15 -48.80 -4.57 26.73
CA LEU A 15 -47.98 -5.70 26.34
C LEU A 15 -48.07 -6.03 24.84
N SER A 16 -49.24 -5.88 24.23
CA SER A 16 -49.46 -6.09 22.80
C SER A 16 -48.76 -4.97 21.96
N LEU A 17 -48.81 -3.72 22.43
CA LEU A 17 -48.10 -2.59 21.80
C LEU A 17 -46.57 -2.73 21.91
N GLU A 18 -46.06 -3.15 23.04
CA GLU A 18 -44.61 -3.39 23.21
C GLU A 18 -44.13 -4.58 22.37
N GLN A 19 -44.92 -5.64 22.22
CA GLN A 19 -44.60 -6.75 21.32
C GLN A 19 -44.68 -6.36 19.85
N ASP A 20 -45.64 -5.53 19.42
CA ASP A 20 -45.77 -5.05 18.05
C ASP A 20 -44.64 -4.06 17.70
N ILE A 21 -44.20 -3.21 18.62
CA ILE A 21 -43.04 -2.34 18.49
C ILE A 21 -41.73 -3.16 18.46
N GLY A 22 -41.61 -4.20 19.27
CA GLY A 22 -40.48 -5.10 19.28
C GLY A 22 -40.33 -5.91 18.00
N THR A 23 -41.42 -6.44 17.47
CA THR A 23 -41.44 -7.18 16.21
C THR A 23 -41.21 -6.27 14.98
N ARG A 24 -41.74 -5.05 14.96
CA ARG A 24 -41.48 -4.07 13.91
C ARG A 24 -40.02 -3.62 13.91
N ARG A 25 -39.42 -3.31 15.07
CA ARG A 25 -37.99 -2.99 15.19
C ARG A 25 -37.10 -4.14 14.77
N GLY A 26 -37.43 -5.39 15.10
CA GLY A 26 -36.72 -6.58 14.69
C GLY A 26 -36.80 -6.81 13.16
N ALA A 27 -37.95 -6.61 12.56
CA ALA A 27 -38.18 -6.72 11.11
C ALA A 27 -37.48 -5.58 10.32
N GLU A 28 -37.53 -4.34 10.83
CA GLU A 28 -36.86 -3.21 10.25
C GLU A 28 -35.33 -3.34 10.37
N GLY A 29 -34.81 -3.81 11.52
CA GLY A 29 -33.37 -4.07 11.73
C GLY A 29 -32.86 -5.19 10.83
N GLY A 30 -33.62 -6.26 10.60
CA GLY A 30 -33.29 -7.35 9.68
C GLY A 30 -33.22 -6.86 8.22
N ASN A 31 -34.19 -6.05 7.81
CA ASN A 31 -34.25 -5.51 6.44
C ASN A 31 -33.11 -4.50 6.16
N VAL A 32 -32.73 -3.69 7.16
CA VAL A 32 -31.58 -2.76 7.05
C VAL A 32 -30.27 -3.53 6.95
N GLY A 33 -30.09 -4.60 7.74
CA GLY A 33 -28.87 -5.43 7.68
C GLY A 33 -28.72 -6.15 6.33
N GLU A 34 -29.80 -6.65 5.75
CA GLU A 34 -29.78 -7.27 4.41
C GLU A 34 -29.47 -6.24 3.32
N LEU A 35 -30.04 -5.04 3.40
CA LEU A 35 -29.76 -3.94 2.48
C LEU A 35 -28.29 -3.53 2.53
N GLU A 36 -27.73 -3.39 3.75
CA GLU A 36 -26.32 -3.09 3.96
C GLU A 36 -25.41 -4.15 3.32
N GLN A 37 -25.64 -5.44 3.63
CA GLN A 37 -24.83 -6.53 3.10
C GLN A 37 -24.88 -6.61 1.57
N ARG A 38 -26.06 -6.48 0.98
CA ARG A 38 -26.29 -6.49 -0.47
C ARG A 38 -25.56 -5.31 -1.13
N THR A 39 -25.74 -4.12 -0.59
CA THR A 39 -25.13 -2.89 -1.09
C THR A 39 -23.60 -2.97 -1.05
N MET A 40 -23.04 -3.34 0.12
CA MET A 40 -21.60 -3.42 0.29
C MET A 40 -20.97 -4.54 -0.54
N ALA A 41 -21.64 -5.69 -0.69
CA ALA A 41 -21.17 -6.76 -1.58
C ALA A 41 -21.09 -6.29 -3.04
N LYS A 42 -22.10 -5.54 -3.51
CA LYS A 42 -22.16 -5.00 -4.88
C LYS A 42 -21.08 -3.95 -5.11
N VAL A 43 -20.91 -3.00 -4.19
CA VAL A 43 -19.85 -1.97 -4.23
C VAL A 43 -18.46 -2.61 -4.22
N THR A 44 -18.23 -3.56 -3.30
CA THR A 44 -16.94 -4.28 -3.18
C THR A 44 -16.62 -5.03 -4.47
N ARG A 45 -17.56 -5.82 -5.00
CA ARG A 45 -17.34 -6.61 -6.22
C ARG A 45 -17.04 -5.73 -7.44
N ARG A 46 -17.63 -4.54 -7.51
CA ARG A 46 -17.42 -3.62 -8.62
C ARG A 46 -16.12 -2.84 -8.51
N LEU A 47 -15.83 -2.25 -7.36
CA LEU A 47 -14.72 -1.30 -7.23
C LEU A 47 -13.40 -1.96 -6.84
N VAL A 48 -13.40 -2.88 -5.87
CA VAL A 48 -12.18 -3.37 -5.25
C VAL A 48 -11.28 -4.15 -6.20
N PRO A 49 -11.77 -5.13 -7.00
CA PRO A 49 -10.91 -5.86 -7.94
C PRO A 49 -10.29 -4.94 -8.99
N PHE A 50 -11.04 -3.94 -9.46
CA PHE A 50 -10.55 -2.98 -10.43
C PHE A 50 -9.46 -2.06 -9.85
N LEU A 51 -9.64 -1.58 -8.62
CA LEU A 51 -8.63 -0.77 -7.94
C LEU A 51 -7.38 -1.59 -7.60
N ILE A 52 -7.54 -2.87 -7.23
CA ILE A 52 -6.41 -3.80 -7.04
C ILE A 52 -5.63 -3.94 -8.35
N LEU A 53 -6.30 -4.09 -9.49
CA LEU A 53 -5.65 -4.16 -10.79
C LEU A 53 -4.89 -2.87 -11.12
N CYS A 54 -5.47 -1.70 -10.87
CA CYS A 54 -4.80 -0.42 -11.07
C CYS A 54 -3.53 -0.30 -10.20
N TYR A 55 -3.61 -0.74 -8.94
CA TYR A 55 -2.46 -0.70 -8.03
C TYR A 55 -1.40 -1.76 -8.36
N PHE A 56 -1.84 -2.93 -8.84
CA PHE A 56 -0.95 -3.96 -9.37
C PHE A 56 -0.07 -3.41 -10.50
N VAL A 57 -0.67 -2.73 -11.47
CA VAL A 57 0.07 -2.10 -12.58
C VAL A 57 0.98 -0.98 -12.10
N ALA A 58 0.50 -0.15 -11.16
CA ALA A 58 1.33 0.90 -10.56
C ALA A 58 2.57 0.35 -9.86
N TYR A 59 2.41 -0.76 -9.14
CA TYR A 59 3.52 -1.35 -8.42
C TYR A 59 4.46 -2.13 -9.34
N LEU A 60 3.95 -2.70 -10.44
CA LEU A 60 4.76 -3.29 -11.50
C LEU A 60 5.71 -2.25 -12.10
N ASP A 61 5.19 -1.09 -12.52
CA ASP A 61 5.98 0.03 -13.05
C ASP A 61 7.02 0.57 -12.04
N ARG A 62 6.73 0.45 -10.75
CA ARG A 62 7.64 0.90 -9.70
C ARG A 62 8.85 -0.03 -9.50
N VAL A 63 8.66 -1.33 -9.67
CA VAL A 63 9.71 -2.33 -9.43
C VAL A 63 10.45 -2.77 -10.69
N ASN A 64 9.93 -2.49 -11.89
CA ASN A 64 10.51 -2.89 -13.16
C ASN A 64 11.92 -2.33 -13.38
N VAL A 65 12.20 -1.15 -12.85
CA VAL A 65 13.55 -0.56 -12.89
C VAL A 65 14.60 -1.52 -12.30
N GLY A 66 14.26 -2.33 -11.28
CA GLY A 66 15.15 -3.34 -10.74
C GLY A 66 15.60 -4.37 -11.79
N PHE A 67 14.68 -4.77 -12.69
CA PHE A 67 14.96 -5.70 -13.79
C PHE A 67 15.66 -5.01 -14.96
N ALA A 68 15.30 -3.76 -15.28
CA ALA A 68 16.01 -2.96 -16.27
C ALA A 68 17.51 -2.90 -15.96
N GLY A 69 17.85 -2.75 -14.69
CA GLY A 69 19.24 -2.68 -14.21
C GLY A 69 20.12 -3.86 -14.58
N LEU A 70 19.55 -5.02 -14.95
CA LEU A 70 20.31 -6.20 -15.40
C LEU A 70 21.11 -5.94 -16.67
N THR A 71 20.60 -5.10 -17.57
CA THR A 71 21.24 -4.79 -18.85
C THR A 71 21.42 -3.28 -19.07
N MET A 72 20.45 -2.45 -18.70
CA MET A 72 20.41 -1.01 -18.86
C MET A 72 21.65 -0.31 -18.24
N ARG A 73 22.12 -0.76 -17.06
CA ARG A 73 23.29 -0.17 -16.41
C ARG A 73 24.52 -0.24 -17.28
N THR A 74 24.77 -1.40 -17.90
CA THR A 74 25.89 -1.61 -18.81
C THR A 74 25.72 -0.82 -20.10
N ASP A 75 24.52 -0.83 -20.68
CA ASP A 75 24.21 -0.14 -21.93
C ASP A 75 24.36 1.38 -21.82
N LEU A 76 24.02 1.96 -20.69
CA LEU A 76 24.10 3.41 -20.43
C LEU A 76 25.36 3.84 -19.67
N GLY A 77 26.26 2.89 -19.31
CA GLY A 77 27.47 3.17 -18.54
C GLY A 77 27.21 3.70 -17.13
N LEU A 78 26.10 3.30 -16.49
CA LEU A 78 25.72 3.78 -15.16
C LEU A 78 26.48 3.06 -14.06
N SER A 79 27.07 3.84 -13.13
CA SER A 79 27.56 3.30 -11.86
C SER A 79 26.41 2.76 -11.01
N ALA A 80 26.70 1.97 -9.97
CA ALA A 80 25.67 1.54 -9.05
C ALA A 80 25.10 2.73 -8.26
N THR A 81 25.91 3.71 -7.95
CA THR A 81 25.51 4.97 -7.29
C THR A 81 24.52 5.75 -8.16
N ALA A 82 24.87 6.01 -9.43
CA ALA A 82 24.02 6.72 -10.38
C ALA A 82 22.68 6.01 -10.58
N TYR A 83 22.72 4.68 -10.75
CA TYR A 83 21.49 3.88 -10.88
C TYR A 83 20.64 3.88 -9.60
N GLY A 84 21.27 3.79 -8.43
CA GLY A 84 20.61 3.89 -7.12
C GLY A 84 19.99 5.26 -6.88
N LEU A 85 20.69 6.35 -7.30
CA LEU A 85 20.20 7.72 -7.26
C LEU A 85 18.95 7.86 -8.13
N ALA A 86 19.03 7.49 -9.40
CA ALA A 86 17.92 7.59 -10.34
C ALA A 86 16.71 6.75 -9.87
N SER A 87 16.94 5.54 -9.35
CA SER A 87 15.88 4.70 -8.79
C SER A 87 15.20 5.35 -7.59
N GLY A 88 15.95 6.05 -6.76
CA GLY A 88 15.49 6.69 -5.53
C GLY A 88 14.89 8.07 -5.73
N ILE A 89 15.41 8.91 -6.66
CA ILE A 89 15.00 10.32 -6.85
C ILE A 89 13.51 10.46 -7.19
N PHE A 90 12.93 9.41 -7.76
CA PHE A 90 11.48 9.25 -7.92
C PHE A 90 10.72 9.54 -6.63
N PHE A 91 11.18 8.98 -5.49
CA PHE A 91 10.49 9.13 -4.21
C PHE A 91 10.60 10.55 -3.63
N LEU A 92 11.68 11.27 -3.92
CA LEU A 92 11.79 12.68 -3.53
C LEU A 92 10.78 13.53 -4.30
N ALA A 93 10.69 13.34 -5.61
CA ALA A 93 9.73 14.04 -6.43
C ALA A 93 8.28 13.66 -6.05
N TYR A 94 8.02 12.37 -5.84
CA TYR A 94 6.73 11.87 -5.34
C TYR A 94 6.34 12.55 -4.03
N PHE A 95 7.24 12.60 -3.04
CA PHE A 95 7.02 13.24 -1.75
C PHE A 95 6.62 14.71 -1.86
N VAL A 96 7.36 15.49 -2.66
CA VAL A 96 7.10 16.93 -2.83
C VAL A 96 5.74 17.18 -3.48
N PHE A 97 5.35 16.36 -4.45
CA PHE A 97 4.14 16.55 -5.25
C PHE A 97 2.92 15.78 -4.73
N GLU A 98 3.05 14.93 -3.71
CA GLU A 98 1.95 14.15 -3.14
C GLU A 98 0.82 15.04 -2.60
N VAL A 99 1.16 16.05 -1.78
CA VAL A 99 0.17 16.97 -1.20
C VAL A 99 -0.49 17.85 -2.27
N PRO A 100 0.24 18.55 -3.17
CA PRO A 100 -0.37 19.29 -4.27
C PRO A 100 -1.30 18.43 -5.14
N SER A 101 -0.89 17.21 -5.47
CA SER A 101 -1.71 16.30 -6.28
C SER A 101 -3.02 15.92 -5.58
N ASN A 102 -2.99 15.66 -4.26
CA ASN A 102 -4.19 15.36 -3.50
C ASN A 102 -5.16 16.55 -3.39
N LEU A 103 -4.65 17.77 -3.26
CA LEU A 103 -5.49 18.97 -3.30
C LEU A 103 -6.21 19.12 -4.65
N LEU A 104 -5.51 18.84 -5.74
CA LEU A 104 -6.10 18.86 -7.08
C LEU A 104 -7.13 17.74 -7.27
N LEU A 105 -6.91 16.56 -6.68
CA LEU A 105 -7.88 15.46 -6.68
C LEU A 105 -9.20 15.87 -6.02
N HIS A 106 -9.15 16.56 -4.88
CA HIS A 106 -10.34 17.10 -4.22
C HIS A 106 -11.10 18.12 -5.11
N ARG A 107 -10.37 18.92 -5.89
CA ARG A 107 -10.94 19.95 -6.75
C ARG A 107 -11.57 19.38 -8.02
N PHE A 108 -10.91 18.43 -8.69
CA PHE A 108 -11.30 17.92 -10.01
C PHE A 108 -12.14 16.64 -9.96
N GLY A 109 -12.25 16.01 -8.80
CA GLY A 109 -12.88 14.70 -8.61
C GLY A 109 -11.87 13.55 -8.73
N ALA A 110 -12.14 12.48 -7.97
CA ALA A 110 -11.21 11.36 -7.82
C ALA A 110 -11.03 10.58 -9.15
N SER A 111 -12.12 10.26 -9.86
CA SER A 111 -12.06 9.46 -11.09
C SER A 111 -11.23 10.16 -12.18
N LYS A 112 -11.49 11.44 -12.42
CA LYS A 112 -10.76 12.22 -13.43
C LYS A 112 -9.30 12.40 -13.07
N TRP A 113 -9.03 12.67 -11.78
CA TRP A 113 -7.67 12.92 -11.34
C TRP A 113 -6.83 11.64 -11.30
N ILE A 114 -7.37 10.52 -10.85
CA ILE A 114 -6.72 9.20 -10.91
C ILE A 114 -6.44 8.80 -12.37
N ALA A 115 -7.41 8.98 -13.27
CA ALA A 115 -7.22 8.73 -14.70
C ALA A 115 -6.08 9.57 -15.27
N ARG A 116 -6.01 10.88 -14.94
CA ARG A 116 -4.91 11.75 -15.35
C ARG A 116 -3.57 11.27 -14.80
N ILE A 117 -3.50 10.92 -13.51
CA ILE A 117 -2.29 10.37 -12.90
C ILE A 117 -1.82 9.14 -13.68
N MET A 118 -2.72 8.17 -13.90
CA MET A 118 -2.40 6.93 -14.62
C MET A 118 -1.94 7.19 -16.05
N PHE A 119 -2.57 8.12 -16.76
CA PHE A 119 -2.19 8.48 -18.12
C PHE A 119 -0.80 9.12 -18.17
N THR A 120 -0.56 10.15 -17.33
CA THR A 120 0.71 10.87 -17.34
C THR A 120 1.86 9.99 -16.85
N TRP A 121 1.62 9.18 -15.81
CA TRP A 121 2.63 8.23 -15.34
C TRP A 121 2.92 7.17 -16.40
N GLY A 122 1.89 6.59 -17.07
CA GLY A 122 2.10 5.61 -18.13
C GLY A 122 2.95 6.15 -19.29
N LEU A 123 2.72 7.40 -19.71
CA LEU A 123 3.55 8.06 -20.72
C LEU A 123 5.01 8.23 -20.25
N VAL A 124 5.21 8.71 -19.04
CA VAL A 124 6.55 8.95 -18.50
C VAL A 124 7.27 7.64 -18.16
N SER A 125 6.55 6.60 -17.71
CA SER A 125 7.11 5.26 -17.54
C SER A 125 7.64 4.71 -18.87
N GLY A 126 6.84 4.79 -19.93
CA GLY A 126 7.29 4.43 -21.27
C GLY A 126 8.47 5.26 -21.78
N ALA A 127 8.56 6.53 -21.38
CA ALA A 127 9.69 7.40 -21.75
C ALA A 127 11.03 6.95 -21.15
N ASN A 128 11.07 6.11 -20.12
CA ASN A 128 12.32 5.48 -19.67
C ASN A 128 12.99 4.65 -20.78
N ALA A 129 12.25 4.18 -21.74
CA ALA A 129 12.81 3.46 -22.90
C ALA A 129 13.75 4.30 -23.78
N PHE A 130 13.68 5.62 -23.69
CA PHE A 130 14.41 6.56 -24.56
C PHE A 130 15.53 7.33 -23.83
N VAL A 131 15.87 6.95 -22.61
CA VAL A 131 16.97 7.55 -21.86
C VAL A 131 18.31 7.13 -22.50
N VAL A 132 19.26 8.07 -22.54
CA VAL A 132 20.54 7.89 -23.21
C VAL A 132 21.75 7.99 -22.28
N GLY A 133 21.51 8.20 -20.97
CA GLY A 133 22.57 8.32 -19.96
C GLY A 133 21.99 8.76 -18.62
N GLU A 134 22.86 9.00 -17.64
CA GLU A 134 22.52 9.30 -16.26
C GLU A 134 21.54 10.47 -16.13
N THR A 135 21.90 11.65 -16.66
CA THR A 135 21.06 12.86 -16.54
C THR A 135 19.65 12.67 -17.12
N SER A 136 19.53 12.04 -18.30
CA SER A 136 18.24 11.79 -18.91
C SER A 136 17.41 10.80 -18.09
N PHE A 137 18.05 9.81 -17.49
CA PHE A 137 17.39 8.86 -16.62
C PHE A 137 16.88 9.54 -15.33
N ASP A 138 17.72 10.37 -14.67
CA ASP A 138 17.31 11.15 -13.50
C ASP A 138 16.13 12.05 -13.79
N VAL A 139 16.15 12.78 -14.92
CA VAL A 139 15.04 13.66 -15.32
C VAL A 139 13.74 12.88 -15.51
N VAL A 140 13.78 11.75 -16.22
CA VAL A 140 12.59 10.91 -16.44
C VAL A 140 12.08 10.34 -15.11
N ARG A 141 12.98 9.94 -14.19
CA ARG A 141 12.60 9.44 -12.86
C ARG A 141 11.97 10.52 -11.98
N VAL A 142 12.46 11.75 -12.04
CA VAL A 142 11.82 12.91 -11.37
C VAL A 142 10.44 13.16 -11.94
N LEU A 143 10.32 13.21 -13.28
CA LEU A 143 9.01 13.41 -13.95
C LEU A 143 8.03 12.28 -13.63
N LEU A 144 8.50 11.04 -13.52
CA LEU A 144 7.69 9.89 -13.13
C LEU A 144 7.18 10.04 -11.70
N GLY A 145 8.04 10.48 -10.75
CA GLY A 145 7.63 10.76 -9.38
C GLY A 145 6.54 11.83 -9.29
N ILE A 146 6.69 12.93 -10.07
CA ILE A 146 5.67 13.99 -10.18
C ILE A 146 4.37 13.45 -10.78
N ALA A 147 4.47 12.65 -11.84
CA ALA A 147 3.31 12.13 -12.57
C ALA A 147 2.49 11.13 -11.73
N GLU A 148 3.16 10.25 -10.96
CA GLU A 148 2.53 9.23 -10.10
C GLU A 148 2.10 9.79 -8.73
N ALA A 149 2.61 10.95 -8.33
CA ALA A 149 2.32 11.55 -7.04
C ALA A 149 0.81 11.68 -6.79
N GLY A 150 0.37 11.22 -5.61
CA GLY A 150 -1.04 11.26 -5.20
C GLY A 150 -1.88 10.05 -5.64
N PHE A 151 -1.32 9.07 -6.37
CA PHE A 151 -2.09 7.89 -6.80
C PHE A 151 -2.57 7.06 -5.61
N PHE A 152 -1.65 6.59 -4.77
CA PHE A 152 -2.01 5.77 -3.59
C PHE A 152 -2.93 6.50 -2.62
N PRO A 153 -2.58 7.71 -2.11
CA PRO A 153 -3.48 8.44 -1.22
C PRO A 153 -4.78 8.84 -1.90
N GLY A 154 -4.77 9.09 -3.21
CA GLY A 154 -5.98 9.36 -3.99
C GLY A 154 -6.93 8.18 -4.02
N ILE A 155 -6.44 6.94 -4.17
CA ILE A 155 -7.27 5.74 -4.07
C ILE A 155 -7.77 5.53 -2.65
N ILE A 156 -6.94 5.71 -1.63
CA ILE A 156 -7.37 5.62 -0.23
C ILE A 156 -8.49 6.64 0.05
N PHE A 157 -8.34 7.89 -0.44
CA PHE A 157 -9.40 8.88 -0.35
C PHE A 157 -10.67 8.43 -1.11
N PHE A 158 -10.55 7.93 -2.34
CA PHE A 158 -11.69 7.39 -3.10
C PHE A 158 -12.42 6.28 -2.33
N LEU A 159 -11.68 5.38 -1.67
CA LEU A 159 -12.28 4.35 -0.84
C LEU A 159 -13.07 4.94 0.34
N THR A 160 -12.68 6.09 0.90
CA THR A 160 -13.45 6.74 1.96
C THR A 160 -14.78 7.32 1.48
N LEU A 161 -14.90 7.65 0.20
CA LEU A 161 -16.15 8.12 -0.41
C LEU A 161 -17.17 6.99 -0.69
N TRP A 162 -16.71 5.72 -0.68
CA TRP A 162 -17.51 4.57 -1.05
C TRP A 162 -17.74 3.57 0.09
N PHE A 163 -16.85 3.52 1.07
CA PHE A 163 -16.88 2.51 2.11
C PHE A 163 -17.01 3.14 3.49
N PRO A 164 -18.05 2.78 4.27
CA PRO A 164 -18.12 3.09 5.70
C PRO A 164 -16.87 2.61 6.45
N ALA A 165 -16.53 3.28 7.56
CA ALA A 165 -15.30 3.07 8.33
C ALA A 165 -15.08 1.60 8.71
N VAL A 166 -16.16 0.88 9.03
CA VAL A 166 -16.15 -0.53 9.44
C VAL A 166 -15.61 -1.47 8.35
N TYR A 167 -15.74 -1.09 7.07
CA TYR A 167 -15.27 -1.90 5.93
C TYR A 167 -13.87 -1.50 5.46
N ARG A 168 -13.44 -0.25 5.71
CA ARG A 168 -12.21 0.34 5.10
C ARG A 168 -10.95 -0.46 5.40
N GLY A 169 -10.75 -0.89 6.65
CA GLY A 169 -9.54 -1.63 7.03
C GLY A 169 -9.35 -2.91 6.22
N ARG A 170 -10.42 -3.69 6.06
CA ARG A 170 -10.42 -4.92 5.25
C ARG A 170 -10.18 -4.65 3.78
N ILE A 171 -10.82 -3.62 3.22
CA ILE A 171 -10.69 -3.25 1.80
C ILE A 171 -9.27 -2.75 1.50
N VAL A 172 -8.70 -1.90 2.35
CA VAL A 172 -7.31 -1.43 2.22
C VAL A 172 -6.34 -2.60 2.33
N GLY A 173 -6.58 -3.55 3.24
CA GLY A 173 -5.77 -4.77 3.35
C GLY A 173 -5.75 -5.58 2.05
N TRP A 174 -6.91 -5.79 1.41
CA TRP A 174 -6.97 -6.45 0.10
C TRP A 174 -6.27 -5.65 -1.00
N PHE A 175 -6.42 -4.32 -0.99
CA PHE A 175 -5.77 -3.44 -1.93
C PHE A 175 -4.23 -3.53 -1.82
N MET A 176 -3.70 -3.56 -0.60
CA MET A 176 -2.25 -3.69 -0.37
C MET A 176 -1.69 -5.05 -0.80
N ALA A 177 -2.50 -6.11 -0.89
CA ALA A 177 -2.06 -7.41 -1.41
C ALA A 177 -1.61 -7.35 -2.88
N ALA A 178 -1.97 -6.29 -3.63
CA ALA A 178 -1.43 -6.04 -4.96
C ALA A 178 0.10 -5.87 -4.96
N ILE A 179 0.70 -5.39 -3.86
CA ILE A 179 2.15 -5.13 -3.76
C ILE A 179 2.96 -6.42 -3.98
N PRO A 180 2.87 -7.45 -3.12
CA PRO A 180 3.60 -8.69 -3.36
C PRO A 180 3.12 -9.42 -4.61
N ALA A 181 1.82 -9.36 -4.95
CA ALA A 181 1.30 -10.02 -6.16
C ALA A 181 1.92 -9.44 -7.44
N SER A 182 2.09 -8.10 -7.53
CA SER A 182 2.75 -7.48 -8.68
C SER A 182 4.23 -7.88 -8.79
N SER A 183 4.92 -8.05 -7.66
CA SER A 183 6.32 -8.48 -7.68
C SER A 183 6.46 -9.96 -8.06
N VAL A 184 5.56 -10.83 -7.59
CA VAL A 184 5.54 -12.27 -7.94
C VAL A 184 5.32 -12.50 -9.43
N ILE A 185 4.38 -11.76 -10.02
CA ILE A 185 4.04 -11.88 -11.46
C ILE A 185 5.00 -11.02 -12.30
N GLY A 186 5.31 -9.83 -11.84
CA GLY A 186 6.16 -8.87 -12.54
C GLY A 186 7.59 -9.37 -12.74
N ALA A 187 8.18 -10.02 -11.74
CA ALA A 187 9.56 -10.49 -11.84
C ALA A 187 9.81 -11.42 -13.06
N PRO A 188 9.03 -12.50 -13.27
CA PRO A 188 9.19 -13.30 -14.48
C PRO A 188 8.76 -12.56 -15.76
N VAL A 189 7.71 -11.71 -15.71
CA VAL A 189 7.24 -10.95 -16.89
C VAL A 189 8.31 -9.95 -17.36
N SER A 190 8.80 -9.09 -16.45
CA SER A 190 9.87 -8.14 -16.77
C SER A 190 11.12 -8.85 -17.32
N SER A 191 11.48 -9.99 -16.72
CA SER A 191 12.62 -10.78 -17.17
C SER A 191 12.42 -11.41 -18.56
N LEU A 192 11.19 -11.82 -18.90
CA LEU A 192 10.84 -12.29 -20.25
C LEU A 192 10.93 -11.19 -21.29
N LEU A 193 10.49 -9.97 -20.95
CA LEU A 193 10.54 -8.83 -21.87
C LEU A 193 11.99 -8.45 -22.23
N LEU A 194 12.96 -8.70 -21.34
CA LEU A 194 14.38 -8.49 -21.65
C LEU A 194 14.92 -9.37 -22.80
N TYR A 195 14.22 -10.45 -23.19
CA TYR A 195 14.60 -11.25 -24.37
C TYR A 195 14.25 -10.59 -25.72
N MET A 196 13.47 -9.49 -25.71
CA MET A 196 13.18 -8.72 -26.92
C MET A 196 14.38 -7.86 -27.40
N GLU A 197 15.57 -8.19 -26.92
CA GLU A 197 16.83 -7.56 -27.33
C GLU A 197 17.00 -7.59 -28.87
N GLY A 198 17.19 -6.42 -29.50
CA GLY A 198 17.37 -6.27 -30.95
C GLY A 198 16.08 -6.22 -31.75
N VAL A 199 14.92 -6.51 -31.19
CA VAL A 199 13.62 -6.39 -31.89
C VAL A 199 13.37 -4.95 -32.27
N ALA A 200 13.11 -4.66 -33.54
CA ALA A 200 12.95 -3.32 -34.09
C ALA A 200 14.12 -2.35 -33.76
N GLY A 201 15.32 -2.88 -33.51
CA GLY A 201 16.50 -2.09 -33.17
C GLY A 201 16.54 -1.57 -31.74
N LEU A 202 15.58 -1.96 -30.89
CA LEU A 202 15.53 -1.56 -29.50
C LEU A 202 16.17 -2.63 -28.59
N LYS A 203 16.66 -2.15 -27.43
CA LYS A 203 17.17 -3.00 -26.36
C LYS A 203 16.02 -3.69 -25.61
N GLY A 204 16.29 -4.84 -24.97
CA GLY A 204 15.28 -5.55 -24.18
C GLY A 204 14.68 -4.74 -23.04
N TRP A 205 15.49 -3.94 -22.33
CA TRP A 205 15.00 -3.05 -21.28
C TRP A 205 14.12 -1.91 -21.80
N GLN A 206 14.33 -1.44 -23.05
CA GLN A 206 13.47 -0.45 -23.70
C GLN A 206 12.09 -1.04 -23.97
N TRP A 207 12.04 -2.26 -24.53
CA TRP A 207 10.78 -2.98 -24.73
C TRP A 207 10.03 -3.23 -23.43
N MET A 208 10.75 -3.57 -22.35
CA MET A 208 10.15 -3.77 -21.03
C MET A 208 9.42 -2.50 -20.56
N PHE A 209 10.06 -1.33 -20.60
CA PHE A 209 9.40 -0.07 -20.21
C PHE A 209 8.22 0.30 -21.12
N ILE A 210 8.34 0.09 -22.44
CA ILE A 210 7.25 0.38 -23.39
C ILE A 210 6.05 -0.53 -23.09
N LEU A 211 6.26 -1.84 -23.01
CA LEU A 211 5.16 -2.80 -22.87
C LEU A 211 4.51 -2.77 -21.50
N GLU A 212 5.27 -2.54 -20.45
CA GLU A 212 4.71 -2.43 -19.08
C GLU A 212 3.99 -1.11 -18.86
N ALA A 213 4.28 -0.04 -19.62
CA ALA A 213 3.52 1.20 -19.59
C ALA A 213 2.13 1.08 -20.26
N VAL A 214 1.95 0.19 -21.23
CA VAL A 214 0.69 0.04 -21.97
C VAL A 214 -0.51 -0.26 -21.07
N PRO A 215 -0.45 -1.19 -20.12
CA PRO A 215 -1.55 -1.44 -19.17
C PRO A 215 -1.99 -0.19 -18.41
N ALA A 216 -1.04 0.66 -17.98
CA ALA A 216 -1.36 1.90 -17.27
C ALA A 216 -2.14 2.88 -18.17
N LEU A 217 -1.73 3.01 -19.44
CA LEU A 217 -2.43 3.86 -20.42
C LEU A 217 -3.83 3.34 -20.74
N ILE A 218 -3.99 2.04 -20.94
CA ILE A 218 -5.31 1.42 -21.16
C ILE A 218 -6.20 1.63 -19.93
N LEU A 219 -5.69 1.31 -18.74
CA LEU A 219 -6.45 1.44 -17.49
C LEU A 219 -6.81 2.91 -17.20
N SER A 220 -5.98 3.88 -17.59
CA SER A 220 -6.31 5.30 -17.43
C SER A 220 -7.62 5.68 -18.12
N VAL A 221 -7.79 5.19 -19.35
CA VAL A 221 -9.04 5.38 -20.13
C VAL A 221 -10.19 4.66 -19.45
N VAL A 222 -9.98 3.41 -19.02
CA VAL A 222 -11.01 2.64 -18.30
C VAL A 222 -11.41 3.33 -17.00
N VAL A 223 -10.46 3.81 -16.21
CA VAL A 223 -10.71 4.56 -14.95
C VAL A 223 -11.62 5.75 -15.20
N PHE A 224 -11.34 6.52 -16.26
CA PHE A 224 -12.10 7.73 -16.61
C PHE A 224 -13.60 7.45 -16.84
N PHE A 225 -13.94 6.30 -17.45
CA PHE A 225 -15.33 5.94 -17.76
C PHE A 225 -15.97 5.01 -16.71
N TYR A 226 -15.18 4.22 -16.00
CA TYR A 226 -15.69 3.18 -15.10
C TYR A 226 -15.90 3.67 -13.67
N LEU A 227 -14.99 4.50 -13.15
CA LEU A 227 -15.10 5.01 -11.79
C LEU A 227 -16.13 6.14 -11.72
N THR A 228 -16.99 6.05 -10.71
CA THR A 228 -17.94 7.11 -10.35
C THR A 228 -17.43 7.78 -9.08
N ASP A 229 -17.40 9.11 -9.03
CA ASP A 229 -16.81 9.84 -7.91
C ASP A 229 -17.54 9.60 -6.58
N ARG A 230 -18.85 9.59 -6.61
CA ARG A 230 -19.67 9.49 -5.39
C ARG A 230 -20.84 8.51 -5.56
N PRO A 231 -21.28 7.85 -4.46
CA PRO A 231 -22.42 6.94 -4.50
C PRO A 231 -23.72 7.57 -5.04
N ARG A 232 -23.95 8.87 -4.79
CA ARG A 232 -25.14 9.60 -5.28
C ARG A 232 -25.23 9.62 -6.81
N ASP A 233 -24.09 9.54 -7.50
CA ASP A 233 -23.99 9.62 -8.97
C ASP A 233 -23.97 8.22 -9.61
N ALA A 234 -24.04 7.16 -8.79
CA ALA A 234 -23.93 5.76 -9.21
C ALA A 234 -25.25 5.23 -9.77
N ARG A 235 -25.39 5.25 -11.09
CA ARG A 235 -26.56 4.71 -11.80
C ARG A 235 -26.70 3.18 -11.70
N TRP A 236 -25.64 2.50 -11.31
CA TRP A 236 -25.61 1.03 -11.15
C TRP A 236 -26.05 0.54 -9.75
N LEU A 237 -26.25 1.45 -8.78
CA LEU A 237 -26.92 1.17 -7.51
C LEU A 237 -28.43 1.34 -7.66
N ALA A 238 -29.20 0.48 -7.00
CA ALA A 238 -30.63 0.68 -6.84
C ALA A 238 -30.90 1.90 -5.95
N ASP A 239 -32.08 2.48 -6.03
CA ASP A 239 -32.40 3.73 -5.31
C ASP A 239 -32.34 3.57 -3.79
N ASP A 240 -32.79 2.42 -3.27
CA ASP A 240 -32.68 2.05 -1.86
C ASP A 240 -31.22 1.88 -1.41
N GLU A 241 -30.42 1.15 -2.20
CA GLU A 241 -28.98 0.96 -1.95
C GLU A 241 -28.24 2.30 -1.93
N ARG A 242 -28.52 3.17 -2.89
CA ARG A 242 -27.92 4.49 -3.03
C ARG A 242 -28.28 5.41 -1.86
N THR A 243 -29.56 5.45 -1.50
CA THR A 243 -30.06 6.29 -0.41
C THR A 243 -29.45 5.85 0.93
N TRP A 244 -29.42 4.53 1.19
CA TRP A 244 -28.80 3.98 2.39
C TRP A 244 -27.31 4.35 2.48
N LEU A 245 -26.54 4.11 1.41
CA LEU A 245 -25.09 4.35 1.41
C LEU A 245 -24.75 5.84 1.57
N VAL A 246 -25.47 6.72 0.86
CA VAL A 246 -25.28 8.18 0.98
C VAL A 246 -25.62 8.64 2.40
N GLY A 247 -26.72 8.16 2.98
CA GLY A 247 -27.10 8.49 4.36
C GLY A 247 -26.07 8.03 5.39
N ARG A 248 -25.58 6.80 5.25
CA ARG A 248 -24.56 6.22 6.15
C ARG A 248 -23.25 7.00 6.11
N LEU A 249 -22.76 7.35 4.93
CA LEU A 249 -21.51 8.12 4.76
C LEU A 249 -21.68 9.58 5.26
N ALA A 250 -22.83 10.19 5.03
CA ALA A 250 -23.13 11.54 5.53
C ALA A 250 -23.18 11.59 7.06
N GLU A 251 -23.69 10.56 7.72
CA GLU A 251 -23.71 10.45 9.17
C GLU A 251 -22.29 10.31 9.74
N GLU A 252 -21.45 9.46 9.12
CA GLU A 252 -20.04 9.32 9.53
C GLU A 252 -19.25 10.64 9.36
N GLU A 253 -19.52 11.39 8.29
CA GLU A 253 -18.84 12.67 8.06
C GLU A 253 -19.24 13.72 9.12
N ARG A 254 -20.54 13.80 9.46
CA ARG A 254 -21.02 14.67 10.56
C ARG A 254 -20.37 14.33 11.90
N GLN A 255 -20.25 13.04 12.22
CA GLN A 255 -19.61 12.59 13.45
C GLN A 255 -18.12 12.88 13.45
N ARG A 256 -17.48 12.87 12.29
CA ARG A 256 -16.07 13.20 12.12
C ARG A 256 -15.80 14.70 12.26
N GLU A 257 -16.64 15.54 11.67
CA GLU A 257 -16.54 17.01 11.77
C GLU A 257 -16.76 17.52 13.21
N ALA A 258 -17.57 16.83 14.01
CA ALA A 258 -17.82 17.17 15.40
C ALA A 258 -16.62 16.86 16.34
N ARG A 259 -15.58 16.15 15.86
CA ARG A 259 -14.37 15.82 16.65
C ARG A 259 -13.30 16.86 16.42
N GLU A 260 -12.68 17.36 17.50
CA GLU A 260 -11.55 18.29 17.42
C GLU A 260 -10.38 17.69 16.63
N SER A 261 -9.76 18.53 15.77
CA SER A 261 -8.63 18.13 14.94
C SER A 261 -7.33 18.75 15.45
N LEU A 262 -6.27 17.94 15.59
CA LEU A 262 -4.92 18.49 15.70
C LEU A 262 -4.55 19.19 14.38
N SER A 263 -3.86 20.32 14.47
CA SER A 263 -3.30 20.94 13.28
C SER A 263 -2.17 20.08 12.69
N VAL A 264 -1.93 20.20 11.38
CA VAL A 264 -0.80 19.50 10.71
C VAL A 264 0.52 19.80 11.41
N ALA A 265 0.72 21.05 11.89
CA ALA A 265 1.93 21.44 12.61
C ALA A 265 2.07 20.70 13.95
N GLN A 266 0.98 20.51 14.69
CA GLN A 266 1.00 19.74 15.94
C GLN A 266 1.30 18.27 15.71
N ALA A 267 0.72 17.66 14.66
CA ALA A 267 1.00 16.28 14.28
C ALA A 267 2.46 16.09 13.82
N LEU A 268 3.05 17.07 13.15
CA LEU A 268 4.45 17.02 12.69
C LEU A 268 5.46 16.91 13.85
N PHE A 269 5.17 17.50 15.00
CA PHE A 269 6.04 17.49 16.17
C PHE A 269 5.59 16.52 17.27
N ASP A 270 4.53 15.72 17.03
CA ASP A 270 4.12 14.70 17.99
C ASP A 270 5.16 13.54 18.02
N PRO A 271 5.77 13.25 19.17
CA PRO A 271 6.77 12.20 19.29
C PRO A 271 6.27 10.82 18.85
N ARG A 272 4.97 10.55 19.01
CA ARG A 272 4.34 9.28 18.61
C ARG A 272 4.28 9.18 17.08
N VAL A 273 3.90 10.27 16.41
CA VAL A 273 3.86 10.36 14.95
C VAL A 273 5.28 10.19 14.38
N LEU A 274 6.26 10.86 14.96
CA LEU A 274 7.67 10.74 14.54
C LEU A 274 8.23 9.34 14.78
N THR A 275 7.90 8.71 15.90
CA THR A 275 8.29 7.31 16.17
C THR A 275 7.67 6.36 15.15
N LEU A 276 6.37 6.50 14.87
CA LEU A 276 5.70 5.69 13.84
C LEU A 276 6.25 5.97 12.43
N ALA A 277 6.63 7.22 12.13
CA ALA A 277 7.29 7.55 10.88
C ALA A 277 8.66 6.87 10.76
N LEU A 278 9.44 6.81 11.84
CA LEU A 278 10.71 6.09 11.89
C LEU A 278 10.52 4.58 11.68
N VAL A 279 9.48 3.98 12.29
CA VAL A 279 9.13 2.57 12.08
C VAL A 279 8.80 2.32 10.62
N TYR A 280 7.96 3.16 10.04
CA TYR A 280 7.54 3.03 8.63
C TYR A 280 8.73 3.27 7.68
N PHE A 281 9.59 4.23 7.99
CA PHE A 281 10.84 4.46 7.25
C PHE A 281 11.70 3.19 7.18
N GLY A 282 11.93 2.52 8.31
CA GLY A 282 12.69 1.25 8.33
C GLY A 282 12.00 0.14 7.54
N ALA A 283 10.68 -0.03 7.71
CA ALA A 283 9.90 -1.04 6.97
C ALA A 283 9.94 -0.80 5.45
N VAL A 284 9.80 0.45 5.00
CA VAL A 284 9.84 0.82 3.58
C VAL A 284 11.26 0.73 3.02
N ALA A 285 12.30 1.07 3.84
CA ALA A 285 13.70 0.89 3.46
C ALA A 285 14.03 -0.56 3.16
N THR A 286 13.51 -1.51 3.96
CA THR A 286 13.71 -2.95 3.70
C THR A 286 13.06 -3.40 2.40
N ASN A 287 11.88 -2.86 2.09
CA ASN A 287 11.16 -3.20 0.86
C ASN A 287 11.87 -2.67 -0.40
N TYR A 288 12.13 -1.37 -0.47
CA TYR A 288 12.72 -0.77 -1.68
C TYR A 288 14.25 -0.90 -1.74
N GLY A 289 14.94 -0.83 -0.60
CA GLY A 289 16.39 -0.98 -0.55
C GLY A 289 16.83 -2.33 -1.08
N VAL A 290 16.18 -3.41 -0.66
CA VAL A 290 16.48 -4.74 -1.18
C VAL A 290 15.81 -4.99 -2.52
N GLY A 291 14.55 -4.55 -2.70
CA GLY A 291 13.71 -4.87 -3.87
C GLY A 291 14.32 -4.42 -5.20
N PHE A 292 14.83 -3.20 -5.28
CA PHE A 292 15.44 -2.67 -6.52
C PHE A 292 16.75 -3.36 -6.90
N TRP A 293 17.47 -3.90 -5.93
CA TRP A 293 18.76 -4.58 -6.16
C TRP A 293 18.62 -6.10 -6.23
N MET A 294 17.46 -6.67 -5.86
CA MET A 294 17.23 -8.12 -5.82
C MET A 294 17.57 -8.81 -7.14
N PRO A 295 17.12 -8.34 -8.33
CA PRO A 295 17.49 -8.99 -9.58
C PRO A 295 18.99 -9.01 -9.84
N GLN A 296 19.71 -7.95 -9.47
CA GLN A 296 21.16 -7.83 -9.64
C GLN A 296 21.91 -8.71 -8.61
N ILE A 297 21.39 -8.85 -7.39
CA ILE A 297 21.94 -9.78 -6.39
C ILE A 297 21.83 -11.22 -6.93
N VAL A 298 20.68 -11.59 -7.48
CA VAL A 298 20.45 -12.92 -8.09
C VAL A 298 21.31 -13.12 -9.33
N GLN A 299 21.46 -12.09 -10.19
CA GLN A 299 22.37 -12.13 -11.32
C GLN A 299 23.81 -12.44 -10.90
N GLY A 300 24.24 -11.95 -9.75
CA GLY A 300 25.55 -12.17 -9.18
C GLY A 300 25.85 -13.63 -8.82
N PHE A 301 24.87 -14.53 -8.81
CA PHE A 301 25.09 -15.97 -8.62
C PHE A 301 25.78 -16.63 -9.83
N GLY A 302 25.72 -15.98 -11.01
CA GLY A 302 26.35 -16.46 -12.24
C GLY A 302 25.58 -17.59 -12.92
N GLY A 303 25.81 -17.77 -14.21
CA GLY A 303 25.26 -18.89 -15.00
C GLY A 303 23.75 -18.94 -15.21
N LEU A 304 23.00 -17.91 -14.76
CA LEU A 304 21.57 -17.86 -14.83
C LEU A 304 21.09 -17.14 -16.10
N THR A 305 20.05 -17.68 -16.74
CA THR A 305 19.32 -16.97 -17.79
C THR A 305 18.46 -15.84 -17.21
N LYS A 306 18.07 -14.85 -18.04
CA LYS A 306 17.19 -13.73 -17.62
C LYS A 306 15.91 -14.23 -16.94
N LEU A 307 15.26 -15.27 -17.53
CA LEU A 307 14.05 -15.85 -16.95
C LEU A 307 14.30 -16.53 -15.60
N GLN A 308 15.41 -17.26 -15.46
CA GLN A 308 15.77 -17.86 -14.16
C GLN A 308 16.01 -16.79 -13.10
N ILE A 309 16.64 -15.68 -13.44
CA ILE A 309 16.80 -14.53 -12.52
C ILE A 309 15.41 -14.04 -12.07
N GLY A 310 14.46 -13.86 -13.00
CA GLY A 310 13.10 -13.44 -12.67
C GLY A 310 12.36 -14.40 -11.77
N LEU A 311 12.41 -15.71 -12.09
CA LEU A 311 11.74 -16.75 -11.30
C LEU A 311 12.34 -16.87 -9.89
N ILE A 312 13.66 -16.84 -9.77
CA ILE A 312 14.35 -16.89 -8.47
C ILE A 312 14.04 -15.62 -7.66
N THR A 313 14.05 -14.46 -8.30
CA THR A 313 13.69 -13.18 -7.67
C THR A 313 12.25 -13.19 -7.15
N ALA A 314 11.32 -13.92 -7.77
CA ALA A 314 9.94 -14.02 -7.32
C ALA A 314 9.78 -14.80 -5.99
N ILE A 315 10.71 -15.71 -5.64
CA ILE A 315 10.60 -16.60 -4.47
C ILE A 315 10.41 -15.82 -3.15
N PRO A 316 11.25 -14.82 -2.78
CA PRO A 316 11.04 -14.03 -1.57
C PRO A 316 9.69 -13.29 -1.54
N TYR A 317 9.19 -12.87 -2.70
CA TYR A 317 7.89 -12.19 -2.79
C TYR A 317 6.72 -13.16 -2.59
N VAL A 318 6.82 -14.41 -3.06
CA VAL A 318 5.82 -15.45 -2.76
C VAL A 318 5.78 -15.74 -1.26
N VAL A 319 6.95 -15.95 -0.63
CA VAL A 319 7.03 -16.13 0.82
C VAL A 319 6.48 -14.94 1.58
N GLY A 320 6.78 -13.73 1.11
CA GLY A 320 6.26 -12.48 1.66
C GLY A 320 4.74 -12.34 1.53
N ALA A 321 4.16 -12.72 0.38
CA ALA A 321 2.72 -12.71 0.16
C ALA A 321 1.98 -13.65 1.12
N VAL A 322 2.50 -14.86 1.30
CA VAL A 322 1.98 -15.81 2.28
C VAL A 322 2.12 -15.26 3.71
N GLY A 323 3.30 -14.72 4.03
CA GLY A 323 3.56 -14.07 5.32
C GLY A 323 2.58 -12.94 5.62
N MET A 324 2.33 -12.06 4.67
CA MET A 324 1.38 -10.95 4.79
C MET A 324 0.00 -11.44 5.23
N VAL A 325 -0.53 -12.50 4.59
CA VAL A 325 -1.88 -13.01 4.89
C VAL A 325 -1.92 -13.75 6.23
N VAL A 326 -0.97 -14.67 6.45
CA VAL A 326 -0.96 -15.50 7.66
C VAL A 326 -0.71 -14.66 8.92
N TRP A 327 0.27 -13.74 8.84
CA TRP A 327 0.67 -12.94 9.98
C TRP A 327 -0.39 -11.89 10.36
N SER A 328 -1.04 -11.26 9.36
CA SER A 328 -2.13 -10.32 9.61
C SER A 328 -3.31 -10.99 10.29
N ARG A 329 -3.73 -12.18 9.83
CA ARG A 329 -4.79 -12.96 10.47
C ARG A 329 -4.47 -13.27 11.93
N ARG A 330 -3.23 -13.72 12.20
CA ARG A 330 -2.77 -14.02 13.56
C ARG A 330 -2.78 -12.77 14.46
N SER A 331 -2.40 -11.61 13.91
CA SER A 331 -2.48 -10.34 14.64
C SER A 331 -3.92 -9.95 14.96
N ASP A 332 -4.84 -10.17 14.01
CA ASP A 332 -6.27 -9.89 14.21
C ASP A 332 -6.90 -10.80 15.25
N GLU A 333 -6.60 -12.11 15.22
CA GLU A 333 -7.10 -13.10 16.19
C GLU A 333 -6.61 -12.84 17.60
N ARG A 334 -5.38 -12.32 17.76
CA ARG A 334 -4.78 -12.05 19.07
C ARG A 334 -5.03 -10.66 19.59
N LEU A 335 -5.56 -9.76 18.75
CA LEU A 335 -5.75 -8.32 19.06
C LEU A 335 -4.47 -7.70 19.63
N GLU A 336 -3.32 -8.08 19.08
CA GLU A 336 -2.00 -7.63 19.50
C GLU A 336 -1.26 -7.09 18.27
N ARG A 337 -0.91 -5.82 18.27
CA ARG A 337 -0.35 -5.12 17.11
C ARG A 337 1.15 -4.84 17.26
N LYS A 338 1.58 -4.54 18.47
CA LYS A 338 2.95 -4.12 18.76
C LYS A 338 3.97 -5.21 18.50
N ALA A 339 3.83 -6.39 19.12
CA ALA A 339 4.71 -7.51 18.87
C ALA A 339 4.57 -8.05 17.44
N HIS A 340 3.33 -8.04 16.88
CA HIS A 340 3.12 -8.43 15.49
C HIS A 340 3.69 -7.44 14.47
N THR A 341 4.13 -6.26 14.87
CA THR A 341 4.95 -5.33 14.06
C THR A 341 6.44 -5.53 14.32
N ALA A 342 6.85 -5.69 15.59
CA ALA A 342 8.26 -5.82 15.97
C ALA A 342 8.88 -7.15 15.49
N ILE A 343 8.18 -8.27 15.64
CA ILE A 343 8.68 -9.61 15.26
C ILE A 343 9.00 -9.69 13.75
N PRO A 344 8.11 -9.28 12.81
CA PRO A 344 8.46 -9.28 11.40
C PRO A 344 9.65 -8.37 11.05
N LEU A 345 9.80 -7.22 11.72
CA LEU A 345 10.98 -6.36 11.55
C LEU A 345 12.27 -7.07 12.00
N ALA A 346 12.22 -7.81 13.12
CA ALA A 346 13.35 -8.64 13.55
C ALA A 346 13.67 -9.74 12.52
N VAL A 347 12.63 -10.44 12.02
CA VAL A 347 12.79 -11.49 11.00
C VAL A 347 13.37 -10.90 9.70
N ALA A 348 12.92 -9.72 9.28
CA ALA A 348 13.47 -9.02 8.12
C ALA A 348 14.96 -8.66 8.35
N ALA A 349 15.30 -8.09 9.52
CA ALA A 349 16.66 -7.72 9.87
C ALA A 349 17.60 -8.94 9.87
N ILE A 350 17.19 -10.04 10.50
CA ILE A 350 17.96 -11.29 10.55
C ILE A 350 18.16 -11.86 9.14
N GLY A 351 17.09 -11.95 8.35
CA GLY A 351 17.16 -12.46 6.99
C GLY A 351 18.06 -11.63 6.08
N ILE A 352 17.95 -10.29 6.13
CA ILE A 352 18.81 -9.40 5.34
C ILE A 352 20.26 -9.48 5.81
N ALA A 353 20.52 -9.49 7.12
CA ALA A 353 21.87 -9.62 7.67
C ALA A 353 22.51 -10.96 7.30
N ALA A 354 21.76 -12.06 7.39
CA ALA A 354 22.23 -13.39 6.95
C ALA A 354 22.56 -13.38 5.45
N ALA A 355 21.70 -12.78 4.60
CA ALA A 355 21.98 -12.65 3.17
C ALA A 355 23.23 -11.79 2.87
N ALA A 356 23.61 -10.88 3.76
CA ALA A 356 24.81 -10.07 3.60
C ALA A 356 26.12 -10.87 3.78
N VAL A 357 26.10 -11.89 4.66
CA VAL A 357 27.30 -12.65 5.06
C VAL A 357 27.41 -14.04 4.41
N VAL A 358 26.32 -14.52 3.81
CA VAL A 358 26.30 -15.81 3.13
C VAL A 358 26.57 -15.62 1.64
N ASP A 359 27.53 -16.38 1.08
CA ASP A 359 27.86 -16.32 -0.35
C ASP A 359 27.23 -17.43 -1.17
N GLU A 360 26.88 -18.55 -0.54
CA GLU A 360 26.25 -19.68 -1.22
C GLU A 360 24.83 -19.27 -1.71
N PRO A 361 24.52 -19.41 -3.03
CA PRO A 361 23.29 -18.88 -3.64
C PRO A 361 22.01 -19.38 -3.01
N VAL A 362 21.89 -20.67 -2.69
CA VAL A 362 20.66 -21.25 -2.13
C VAL A 362 20.40 -20.73 -0.71
N LEU A 363 21.46 -20.68 0.12
CA LEU A 363 21.35 -20.16 1.49
C LEU A 363 21.07 -18.65 1.48
N LYS A 364 21.68 -17.90 0.54
CA LYS A 364 21.39 -16.47 0.35
C LYS A 364 19.94 -16.25 -0.04
N MET A 365 19.39 -17.05 -0.95
CA MET A 365 17.97 -16.97 -1.33
C MET A 365 17.04 -17.40 -0.19
N ALA A 366 17.41 -18.40 0.61
CA ALA A 366 16.66 -18.76 1.82
C ALA A 366 16.62 -17.59 2.82
N ALA A 367 17.76 -16.93 3.05
CA ALA A 367 17.85 -15.76 3.92
C ALA A 367 17.01 -14.57 3.39
N LEU A 368 17.07 -14.28 2.08
CA LEU A 368 16.24 -13.27 1.42
C LEU A 368 14.75 -13.63 1.46
N SER A 369 14.39 -14.92 1.43
CA SER A 369 13.01 -15.37 1.57
C SER A 369 12.47 -15.16 3.01
N ILE A 370 13.31 -15.42 4.02
CA ILE A 370 13.02 -15.10 5.42
C ILE A 370 12.84 -13.56 5.56
N ALA A 371 13.71 -12.78 4.94
CA ALA A 371 13.57 -11.33 4.90
C ALA A 371 12.25 -10.90 4.25
N GLY A 372 11.89 -11.49 3.10
CA GLY A 372 10.63 -11.25 2.39
C GLY A 372 9.41 -11.51 3.27
N PHE A 373 9.39 -12.62 4.02
CA PHE A 373 8.36 -12.87 5.03
C PHE A 373 8.22 -11.69 6.00
N GLY A 374 9.34 -11.23 6.58
CA GLY A 374 9.34 -10.13 7.54
C GLY A 374 8.86 -8.81 6.93
N VAL A 375 9.42 -8.42 5.78
CA VAL A 375 9.11 -7.16 5.08
C VAL A 375 7.62 -7.03 4.77
N PHE A 376 7.01 -8.06 4.19
CA PHE A 376 5.60 -7.98 3.78
C PHE A 376 4.63 -8.23 4.94
N SER A 377 5.02 -8.97 5.96
CA SER A 377 4.19 -9.19 7.15
C SER A 377 4.02 -7.94 8.01
N VAL A 378 5.01 -7.04 8.01
CA VAL A 378 4.96 -5.81 8.82
C VAL A 378 3.95 -4.80 8.28
N LEU A 379 3.82 -4.66 6.96
CA LEU A 379 3.09 -3.56 6.32
C LEU A 379 1.61 -3.45 6.73
N PRO A 380 0.77 -4.51 6.63
CA PRO A 380 -0.64 -4.39 7.00
C PRO A 380 -0.85 -4.22 8.50
N VAL A 381 -0.02 -4.86 9.33
CA VAL A 381 -0.12 -4.75 10.80
C VAL A 381 0.31 -3.36 11.26
N PHE A 382 1.36 -2.80 10.67
CA PHE A 382 1.84 -1.46 10.99
C PHE A 382 0.73 -0.41 10.87
N TRP A 383 -0.03 -0.42 9.78
CA TRP A 383 -1.07 0.59 9.55
C TRP A 383 -2.25 0.54 10.53
N THR A 384 -2.34 -0.50 11.35
CA THR A 384 -3.30 -0.53 12.46
C THR A 384 -2.82 0.27 13.68
N LEU A 385 -1.51 0.47 13.86
CA LEU A 385 -0.94 1.23 14.98
C LEU A 385 -1.31 2.73 14.96
N PRO A 386 -1.12 3.48 13.85
CA PRO A 386 -1.55 4.87 13.80
C PRO A 386 -3.02 5.07 14.15
N ALA A 387 -3.90 4.15 13.72
CA ALA A 387 -5.33 4.22 14.02
C ALA A 387 -5.65 4.02 15.51
N ALA A 388 -4.82 3.30 16.26
CA ALA A 388 -4.97 3.09 17.69
C ALA A 388 -4.52 4.32 18.52
N PHE A 389 -3.52 5.07 18.03
CA PHE A 389 -2.94 6.21 18.76
C PHE A 389 -3.50 7.57 18.36
N LEU A 390 -3.99 7.67 17.11
CA LEU A 390 -4.44 8.91 16.51
C LEU A 390 -5.96 8.84 16.27
N SER A 391 -6.70 9.76 16.82
CA SER A 391 -8.16 9.82 16.67
C SER A 391 -8.60 11.09 15.94
N GLY A 392 -9.74 11.04 15.25
CA GLY A 392 -10.32 12.21 14.59
C GLY A 392 -9.48 12.72 13.41
N ALA A 393 -9.43 14.05 13.23
CA ALA A 393 -8.68 14.67 12.13
C ALA A 393 -7.16 14.67 12.35
N SER A 394 -6.68 14.48 13.59
CA SER A 394 -5.26 14.24 13.88
C SER A 394 -4.75 12.95 13.26
N ALA A 395 -5.60 11.93 13.13
CA ALA A 395 -5.26 10.68 12.46
C ALA A 395 -4.90 10.93 10.99
N ALA A 396 -5.66 11.74 10.27
CA ALA A 396 -5.39 12.01 8.85
C ALA A 396 -4.05 12.72 8.65
N ALA A 397 -3.77 13.76 9.46
CA ALA A 397 -2.49 14.48 9.38
C ALA A 397 -1.31 13.58 9.79
N GLY A 398 -1.44 12.84 10.90
CA GLY A 398 -0.39 11.91 11.35
C GLY A 398 -0.11 10.80 10.36
N ILE A 399 -1.14 10.17 9.79
CA ILE A 399 -0.99 9.13 8.75
C ILE A 399 -0.28 9.70 7.51
N ALA A 400 -0.64 10.91 7.07
CA ALA A 400 0.00 11.55 5.94
C ALA A 400 1.50 11.81 6.21
N ILE A 401 1.86 12.30 7.39
CA ILE A 401 3.25 12.54 7.80
C ILE A 401 4.03 11.24 7.87
N ILE A 402 3.46 10.19 8.50
CA ILE A 402 4.07 8.87 8.60
C ILE A 402 4.36 8.32 7.21
N ASN A 403 3.37 8.38 6.31
CA ASN A 403 3.53 7.90 4.93
C ASN A 403 4.60 8.68 4.18
N ALA A 404 4.55 10.01 4.26
CA ALA A 404 5.46 10.89 3.56
C ALA A 404 6.92 10.69 4.02
N LEU A 405 7.16 10.72 5.33
CA LEU A 405 8.51 10.50 5.89
C LEU A 405 9.00 9.07 5.65
N GLY A 406 8.11 8.07 5.77
CA GLY A 406 8.47 6.69 5.48
C GLY A 406 8.88 6.47 4.02
N ASN A 407 8.17 7.06 3.08
CA ASN A 407 8.50 6.95 1.65
C ASN A 407 9.84 7.59 1.26
N LEU A 408 10.38 8.54 2.06
CA LEU A 408 11.74 9.05 1.83
C LEU A 408 12.82 7.96 1.92
N SER A 409 12.57 6.87 2.63
CA SER A 409 13.47 5.71 2.64
C SER A 409 13.57 5.01 1.28
N GLY A 410 12.56 5.15 0.43
CA GLY A 410 12.59 4.71 -0.96
C GLY A 410 13.65 5.43 -1.80
N PHE A 411 14.05 6.66 -1.39
CA PHE A 411 15.25 7.32 -1.92
C PHE A 411 16.51 6.81 -1.23
N ALA A 412 16.54 6.87 0.10
CA ALA A 412 17.76 6.61 0.86
C ALA A 412 18.29 5.17 0.69
N GLY A 413 17.38 4.17 0.68
CA GLY A 413 17.75 2.76 0.59
C GLY A 413 18.48 2.42 -0.71
N PRO A 414 17.85 2.58 -1.90
CA PRO A 414 18.48 2.27 -3.18
C PRO A 414 19.77 3.07 -3.45
N PHE A 415 19.78 4.36 -3.10
CA PHE A 415 20.98 5.19 -3.23
C PHE A 415 22.14 4.69 -2.38
N ALA A 416 21.91 4.46 -1.07
CA ALA A 416 22.95 3.98 -0.16
C ALA A 416 23.48 2.60 -0.59
N MET A 417 22.60 1.69 -1.01
CA MET A 417 22.98 0.37 -1.54
C MET A 417 23.91 0.52 -2.77
N GLY A 418 23.57 1.41 -3.71
CA GLY A 418 24.38 1.67 -4.90
C GLY A 418 25.73 2.27 -4.56
N TRP A 419 25.76 3.27 -3.68
CA TRP A 419 26.99 3.92 -3.24
C TRP A 419 27.93 2.96 -2.52
N ILE A 420 27.41 2.14 -1.61
CA ILE A 420 28.21 1.12 -0.92
C ILE A 420 28.71 0.07 -1.92
N LYS A 421 27.91 -0.32 -2.89
CA LYS A 421 28.32 -1.26 -3.95
C LYS A 421 29.51 -0.73 -4.76
N ASP A 422 29.50 0.55 -5.17
CA ASP A 422 30.60 1.15 -5.93
C ASP A 422 31.87 1.29 -5.08
N THR A 423 31.73 1.62 -3.79
CA THR A 423 32.88 1.84 -2.89
C THR A 423 33.49 0.55 -2.38
N THR A 424 32.71 -0.51 -2.17
CA THR A 424 33.18 -1.76 -1.56
C THR A 424 33.23 -2.95 -2.55
N GLY A 425 32.68 -2.80 -3.75
CA GLY A 425 32.56 -3.88 -4.72
C GLY A 425 31.47 -4.92 -4.37
N SER A 426 30.75 -4.78 -3.23
CA SER A 426 29.80 -5.77 -2.72
C SER A 426 28.47 -5.14 -2.29
N PHE A 427 27.38 -5.90 -2.35
CA PHE A 427 26.10 -5.53 -1.75
C PHE A 427 26.03 -5.77 -0.22
N ALA A 428 27.00 -6.49 0.36
CA ALA A 428 26.97 -6.91 1.76
C ALA A 428 26.81 -5.74 2.73
N GLY A 429 27.63 -4.68 2.57
CA GLY A 429 27.54 -3.49 3.43
C GLY A 429 26.21 -2.76 3.30
N GLY A 430 25.65 -2.70 2.09
CA GLY A 430 24.34 -2.12 1.85
C GLY A 430 23.22 -2.93 2.51
N LEU A 431 23.25 -4.25 2.40
CA LEU A 431 22.31 -5.14 3.09
C LEU A 431 22.40 -4.98 4.61
N LEU A 432 23.62 -4.88 5.19
CA LEU A 432 23.80 -4.65 6.63
C LEU A 432 23.26 -3.29 7.07
N LEU A 433 23.39 -2.24 6.25
CA LEU A 433 22.78 -0.94 6.52
C LEU A 433 21.24 -1.06 6.59
N ILE A 434 20.63 -1.73 5.61
CA ILE A 434 19.17 -1.94 5.57
C ILE A 434 18.72 -2.80 6.75
N ALA A 435 19.46 -3.84 7.11
CA ALA A 435 19.19 -4.65 8.31
C ALA A 435 19.26 -3.79 9.59
N GLY A 436 20.23 -2.88 9.69
CA GLY A 436 20.35 -1.92 10.80
C GLY A 436 19.12 -1.00 10.89
N LEU A 437 18.62 -0.49 9.77
CA LEU A 437 17.38 0.31 9.75
C LEU A 437 16.15 -0.50 10.21
N ALA A 438 16.07 -1.78 9.86
CA ALA A 438 15.01 -2.66 10.34
C ALA A 438 15.11 -2.89 11.87
N VAL A 439 16.33 -3.03 12.42
CA VAL A 439 16.55 -3.12 13.88
C VAL A 439 16.14 -1.81 14.57
N ILE A 440 16.51 -0.66 14.03
CA ILE A 440 16.10 0.64 14.58
C ILE A 440 14.57 0.75 14.60
N ALA A 441 13.90 0.38 13.51
CA ALA A 441 12.45 0.36 13.42
C ALA A 441 11.82 -0.61 14.45
N MET A 442 12.39 -1.81 14.61
CA MET A 442 11.96 -2.78 15.63
C MET A 442 12.06 -2.19 17.03
N VAL A 443 13.20 -1.60 17.39
CA VAL A 443 13.41 -0.98 18.70
C VAL A 443 12.42 0.18 18.91
N ALA A 444 12.21 1.01 17.89
CA ALA A 444 11.24 2.10 17.96
C ALA A 444 9.81 1.60 18.26
N VAL A 445 9.38 0.49 17.65
CA VAL A 445 8.09 -0.14 17.98
C VAL A 445 8.07 -0.61 19.45
N ILE A 446 9.15 -1.27 19.92
CA ILE A 446 9.21 -1.81 21.28
C ILE A 446 9.14 -0.68 22.33
N VAL A 447 9.78 0.45 22.07
CA VAL A 447 9.81 1.60 22.99
C VAL A 447 8.51 2.42 22.93
N LEU A 448 7.74 2.32 21.85
CA LEU A 448 6.49 3.07 21.70
C LEU A 448 5.55 2.80 22.90
N PRO A 449 5.11 3.83 23.65
CA PRO A 449 4.13 3.66 24.72
C PRO A 449 2.86 3.03 24.16
N HIS A 450 2.38 1.96 24.80
CA HIS A 450 1.27 1.17 24.28
C HIS A 450 0.22 0.92 25.37
N ASP A 451 -1.04 1.23 25.07
CA ASP A 451 -2.18 0.88 25.91
C ASP A 451 -3.01 -0.21 25.23
N HIS A 452 -2.88 -1.45 25.73
CA HIS A 452 -3.63 -2.61 25.25
C HIS A 452 -5.17 -2.43 25.32
N ARG A 453 -5.67 -1.46 26.09
CA ARG A 453 -7.10 -1.18 26.18
C ARG A 453 -7.64 -0.52 24.92
N LEU A 454 -6.81 0.28 24.22
CA LEU A 454 -7.19 0.95 22.97
C LEU A 454 -7.34 -0.03 21.82
N GLU A 455 -6.55 -1.10 21.78
CA GLU A 455 -6.67 -2.15 20.76
C GLU A 455 -7.96 -2.95 20.92
N ARG A 456 -8.35 -3.25 22.17
CA ARG A 456 -9.60 -3.99 22.47
C ARG A 456 -10.84 -3.14 22.28
N ALA A 457 -10.77 -1.83 22.48
CA ALA A 457 -11.88 -0.91 22.27
C ALA A 457 -12.22 -0.73 20.79
N SER A 458 -11.22 -0.74 19.89
CA SER A 458 -11.42 -0.63 18.44
C SER A 458 -11.96 -1.92 17.80
N ALA A 459 -11.90 -3.06 18.50
CA ALA A 459 -12.35 -4.37 18.02
C ALA A 459 -13.79 -4.72 18.43
N ARG A 460 -14.43 -3.97 19.35
CA ARG A 460 -15.84 -4.16 19.66
C ARG A 460 -16.71 -3.48 18.61
N PRO A 461 -17.65 -4.21 17.95
CA PRO A 461 -18.72 -3.56 17.22
C PRO A 461 -19.41 -2.58 18.17
N ALA A 462 -19.75 -1.39 17.69
CA ALA A 462 -20.62 -0.48 18.44
C ALA A 462 -21.94 -1.22 18.65
N GLU A 463 -22.25 -1.60 19.91
CA GLU A 463 -23.51 -2.15 20.33
C GLU A 463 -24.64 -1.14 20.11
#